data_f3847f07c7cd77414cd214f615c315b1
#
_entry.id   f3847f07c7cd77414cd214f615c315b1
#
_cell.length_a   1.000
_cell.length_b   1.000
_cell.length_c   1.000
_cell.angle_alpha   90.00
_cell.angle_beta   90.00
_cell.angle_gamma   90.00
#
_symmetry.space_group_name_H-M   'P 1'
#
loop_
_entity.id
_entity.type
_entity.pdbx_description
1 polymer ?
#
loop_
_entity_poly.entity_id
_entity_poly.type
_entity_poly.pdbx_seq_one_letter_code
_entity_poly.pdbx_strand_id
1 'polypeptide(L)' 'SGIQDAGPTPEAALQTTQRLHALERALARLPAEHREILLLREIEDLGYEDIAAVLGIHLGTVKSRLARARAGLLEHMPP' A
#
# COMPACT_ATOMS: atom_id res chain seq x y z
N SER A 1 27.22 -23.40 1.41
CA SER A 1 26.85 -22.96 1.34
C SER A 1 26.33 -22.40 1.42
N GLY A 2 26.36 -22.22 1.43
CA GLY A 2 25.93 -21.52 1.49
C GLY A 2 25.17 -21.08 1.49
N ILE A 3 25.08 -21.37 1.36
CA ILE A 3 24.45 -20.82 1.13
C ILE A 3 23.58 -20.44 1.62
N GLN A 4 23.52 -20.17 1.89
CA GLN A 4 22.93 -19.58 2.23
C GLN A 4 22.04 -19.14 2.24
N ASP A 5 21.81 -19.67 2.45
CA ASP A 5 20.82 -19.15 2.37
C ASP A 5 20.31 -18.27 2.72
N ALA A 6 20.13 -18.03 2.59
CA ALA A 6 19.91 -16.62 2.66
C ALA A 6 18.51 -16.16 3.02
N GLY A 7 17.70 -16.98 3.54
CA GLY A 7 16.38 -16.59 4.00
C GLY A 7 16.47 -15.72 5.25
N PRO A 8 15.45 -14.92 5.57
CA PRO A 8 15.44 -14.14 6.80
C PRO A 8 15.48 -15.05 8.03
N THR A 9 16.04 -14.55 9.14
CA THR A 9 16.00 -15.26 10.40
C THR A 9 14.54 -15.42 10.85
N PRO A 10 14.23 -16.38 11.72
CA PRO A 10 12.87 -16.52 12.25
C PRO A 10 12.35 -15.24 12.89
N GLU A 11 13.22 -14.52 13.57
CA GLU A 11 12.88 -13.25 14.21
C GLU A 11 12.54 -12.18 13.17
N ALA A 12 13.36 -12.05 12.13
CA ALA A 12 13.11 -11.10 11.04
C ALA A 12 11.84 -11.46 10.28
N ALA A 13 11.59 -12.75 10.06
CA ALA A 13 10.38 -13.21 9.38
C ALA A 13 9.13 -12.87 10.19
N LEU A 14 9.19 -13.00 11.52
CA LEU A 14 8.08 -12.63 12.41
C LEU A 14 7.81 -11.13 12.34
N GLN A 15 8.86 -10.31 12.38
CA GLN A 15 8.72 -8.86 12.27
C GLN A 15 8.08 -8.46 10.94
N THR A 16 8.49 -9.09 9.85
CA THR A 16 7.90 -8.83 8.53
C THR A 16 6.42 -9.18 8.52
N THR A 17 6.04 -10.33 9.09
CA THR A 17 4.65 -10.76 9.19
C THR A 17 3.84 -9.76 10.00
N GLN A 18 4.38 -9.29 11.12
CA GLN A 18 3.71 -8.29 11.97
C GLN A 18 3.48 -6.97 11.23
N ARG A 19 4.47 -6.54 10.43
CA ARG A 19 4.34 -5.33 9.62
C ARG A 19 3.28 -5.47 8.55
N LEU A 20 3.22 -6.63 7.90
CA LEU A 20 2.20 -6.91 6.90
C LEU A 20 0.80 -6.90 7.50
N HIS A 21 0.64 -7.49 8.69
CA HIS A 21 -0.65 -7.47 9.39
C HIS A 21 -1.06 -6.05 9.77
N ALA A 22 -0.08 -5.24 10.21
CA ALA A 22 -0.34 -3.84 10.53
C ALA A 22 -0.79 -3.07 9.30
N LEU A 23 -0.13 -3.31 8.17
CA LEU A 23 -0.49 -2.69 6.89
C LEU A 23 -1.90 -3.10 6.46
N GLU A 24 -2.21 -4.39 6.54
CA GLU A 24 -3.54 -4.88 6.19
C GLU A 24 -4.62 -4.24 7.04
N ARG A 25 -4.38 -4.12 8.35
CA ARG A 25 -5.34 -3.48 9.26
C ARG A 25 -5.51 -2.00 8.93
N ALA A 26 -4.41 -1.31 8.61
CA ALA A 26 -4.45 0.10 8.25
C ALA A 26 -5.24 0.30 6.95
N LEU A 27 -4.99 -0.52 5.94
CA LEU A 27 -5.72 -0.48 4.67
C LEU A 27 -7.20 -0.72 4.88
N ALA A 28 -7.56 -1.67 5.76
CA ALA A 28 -8.95 -1.99 6.03
C ALA A 28 -9.72 -0.82 6.65
N ARG A 29 -9.01 0.11 7.29
CA ARG A 29 -9.63 1.29 7.92
C ARG A 29 -9.82 2.47 6.97
N LEU A 30 -9.25 2.39 5.78
CA LEU A 30 -9.40 3.45 4.78
C LEU A 30 -10.76 3.37 4.09
N PRO A 31 -11.29 4.52 3.62
CA PRO A 31 -12.41 4.47 2.69
C PRO A 31 -12.07 3.59 1.50
N ALA A 32 -13.06 2.90 0.96
CA ALA A 32 -12.86 1.96 -0.14
C ALA A 32 -12.14 2.59 -1.33
N GLU A 33 -12.50 3.82 -1.69
CA GLU A 33 -11.87 4.52 -2.81
C GLU A 33 -10.39 4.83 -2.56
N HIS A 34 -10.03 5.10 -1.31
CA HIS A 34 -8.64 5.37 -0.95
C HIS A 34 -7.81 4.08 -0.99
N ARG A 35 -8.38 2.99 -0.49
CA ARG A 35 -7.73 1.68 -0.55
C ARG A 35 -7.52 1.25 -2.00
N GLU A 36 -8.55 1.41 -2.83
CA GLU A 36 -8.50 1.02 -4.23
C GLU A 36 -7.40 1.75 -4.99
N ILE A 37 -7.32 3.07 -4.84
CA ILE A 37 -6.34 3.84 -5.60
C ILE A 37 -4.90 3.54 -5.16
N LEU A 38 -4.71 3.26 -3.86
CA LEU A 38 -3.41 2.83 -3.36
C LEU A 38 -3.00 1.49 -3.98
N LEU A 39 -3.92 0.54 -4.06
CA LEU A 39 -3.63 -0.76 -4.65
C LEU A 39 -3.29 -0.64 -6.13
N LEU A 40 -4.01 0.19 -6.86
CA LEU A 40 -3.72 0.42 -8.28
C LEU A 40 -2.32 1.02 -8.47
N ARG A 41 -1.93 1.95 -7.61
CA ARG A 41 -0.62 2.60 -7.73
C ARG A 41 0.51 1.75 -7.21
N GLU A 42 0.37 1.18 -6.02
CA GLU A 42 1.48 0.54 -5.31
C GLU A 42 1.64 -0.95 -5.64
N ILE A 43 0.55 -1.64 -5.91
CA ILE A 43 0.60 -3.08 -6.22
C ILE A 43 0.57 -3.31 -7.73
N GLU A 44 -0.36 -2.66 -8.44
CA GLU A 44 -0.48 -2.81 -9.89
C GLU A 44 0.52 -1.92 -10.66
N ASP A 45 1.15 -1.01 -9.96
CA ASP A 45 2.16 -0.09 -10.50
C ASP A 45 1.66 0.74 -11.70
N LEU A 46 0.40 1.13 -11.67
CA LEU A 46 -0.17 1.94 -12.74
C LEU A 46 0.28 3.39 -12.62
N GLY A 47 0.52 4.02 -13.77
CA GLY A 47 0.76 5.46 -13.83
C GLY A 47 -0.52 6.24 -13.53
N TYR A 48 -0.37 7.52 -13.19
CA TYR A 48 -1.51 8.36 -12.80
C TYR A 48 -2.55 8.48 -13.90
N GLU A 49 -2.11 8.58 -15.16
CA GLU A 49 -3.04 8.68 -16.29
C GLU A 49 -3.81 7.38 -16.50
N ASP A 50 -3.15 6.24 -16.28
CA ASP A 50 -3.81 4.95 -16.37
C ASP A 50 -4.83 4.78 -15.25
N ILE A 51 -4.50 5.23 -14.04
CA ILE A 51 -5.43 5.19 -12.91
C ILE A 51 -6.64 6.06 -13.22
N ALA A 52 -6.42 7.26 -13.76
CA ALA A 52 -7.51 8.16 -14.15
C ALA A 52 -8.45 7.47 -15.15
N ALA A 53 -7.88 6.77 -16.13
CA ALA A 53 -8.66 6.06 -17.13
C ALA A 53 -9.43 4.88 -16.51
N VAL A 54 -8.77 4.09 -15.67
CA VAL A 54 -9.40 2.92 -15.04
C VAL A 54 -10.56 3.33 -14.13
N LEU A 55 -10.37 4.40 -13.35
CA LEU A 55 -11.39 4.85 -12.40
C LEU A 55 -12.40 5.84 -12.99
N GLY A 56 -12.14 6.34 -14.19
CA GLY A 56 -13.03 7.31 -14.82
C GLY A 56 -13.04 8.66 -14.11
N ILE A 57 -11.89 9.09 -13.60
CA ILE A 57 -11.75 10.35 -12.85
C ILE A 57 -10.67 11.22 -13.49
N HIS A 58 -10.67 12.51 -13.13
CA HIS A 58 -9.66 13.43 -13.64
C HIS A 58 -8.30 13.17 -12.99
N LEU A 59 -7.24 13.52 -13.71
CA LEU A 59 -5.86 13.36 -13.23
C LEU A 59 -5.64 14.09 -11.92
N GLY A 60 -6.18 15.30 -11.78
CA GLY A 60 -6.08 16.06 -10.53
C GLY A 60 -6.71 15.32 -9.35
N THR A 61 -7.82 14.61 -9.62
CA THR A 61 -8.49 13.81 -8.59
C THR A 61 -7.63 12.60 -8.19
N VAL A 62 -6.94 11.99 -9.17
CA VAL A 62 -5.99 10.90 -8.85
C VAL A 62 -4.94 11.40 -7.86
N LYS A 63 -4.32 12.54 -8.18
CA LYS A 63 -3.26 13.10 -7.33
C LYS A 63 -3.74 13.42 -5.93
N SER A 64 -4.88 14.11 -5.82
CA SER A 64 -5.41 14.49 -4.51
C SER A 64 -5.89 13.28 -3.71
N ARG A 65 -6.51 12.31 -4.38
CA ARG A 65 -7.00 11.10 -3.70
C ARG A 65 -5.85 10.24 -3.20
N LEU A 66 -4.78 10.11 -4.01
CA LEU A 66 -3.57 9.39 -3.58
C LEU A 66 -2.93 10.06 -2.38
N ALA A 67 -2.85 11.39 -2.38
CA ALA A 67 -2.28 12.13 -1.25
C ALA A 67 -3.08 11.86 0.03
N ARG A 68 -4.41 11.90 -0.04
CA ARG A 68 -5.27 11.63 1.11
C ARG A 68 -5.18 10.17 1.54
N ALA A 69 -5.13 9.25 0.58
CA ALA A 69 -5.04 7.82 0.89
C ALA A 69 -3.73 7.50 1.61
N ARG A 70 -2.62 8.07 1.13
CA ARG A 70 -1.31 7.88 1.77
C ARG A 70 -1.29 8.45 3.18
N ALA A 71 -1.84 9.66 3.37
CA ALA A 71 -1.92 10.28 4.68
C ALA A 71 -2.77 9.44 5.64
N GLY A 72 -3.92 8.96 5.17
CA GLY A 72 -4.79 8.10 5.97
C GLY A 72 -4.12 6.79 6.36
N LEU A 73 -3.38 6.20 5.42
CA LEU A 73 -2.65 4.97 5.71
C LEU A 73 -1.64 5.17 6.83
N LEU A 74 -0.85 6.26 6.75
CA LEU A 74 0.13 6.57 7.79
C LEU A 74 -0.52 6.79 9.15
N GLU A 75 -1.69 7.44 9.19
CA GLU A 75 -2.42 7.65 10.44
C GLU A 75 -2.78 6.34 11.14
N HIS A 76 -3.06 5.30 10.36
CA HIS A 76 -3.50 4.01 10.91
C HIS A 76 -2.35 3.02 11.10
N MET A 77 -1.14 3.40 10.72
CA MET A 77 0.04 2.56 10.97
C MET A 77 0.55 2.81 12.39
N PRO A 78 1.07 1.78 13.07
CA PRO A 78 1.68 1.98 14.38
C PRO A 78 2.95 2.82 14.27
N PRO A 79 3.32 3.55 15.34
CA PRO A 79 4.54 4.36 15.37
C PRO A 79 5.81 3.53 15.24
#